data_b75a4a4e5c8bb66f36f5e0725f629dfd
#
_entry.id   b75a4a4e5c8bb66f36f5e0725f629dfd
#
_cell.length_a   1.000
_cell.length_b   1.000
_cell.length_c   1.000
_cell.angle_alpha   90.00
_cell.angle_beta   90.00
_cell.angle_gamma   90.00
#
_symmetry.space_group_name_H-M   'P 1'
#
loop_
_entity.id
_entity.type
_entity.pdbx_description
1 polymer ?
#
loop_
_entity_poly.entity_id
_entity_poly.type
_entity_poly.pdbx_seq_one_letter_code
_entity_poly.pdbx_strand_id
1 'polypeptide(L)'
;VKAIAGRQLASGEMTSVLSAVSANPVEHGEVFTRRWIVDLILDLAGFTADRDLATLVAVEPACGGGAFLAAMAGRVSASCRKHDRSILDAKSALRAFDLLGPSVAASRTLVRNVLTDDGWSLPEASELAQAWVQQGDFLLDPQPPVNVDFVVGNPPYVRLEDVPADRMLAYRAACPTMTGRSDLYVGFYERGLKSLRPGGVLAFICADRWMRNQYGRHLRELVSSSYSVDLTISMHDVDAFEEQVSAYPAITVLRRAAQGASTVVDTRRSFGPQDAPELVESIRANAPTAVSSGSFTAARLTHWFTGEGPWPTGSPSRLALIESLNDRFPLLEDRSTGTRVGIGVATGADKVFVTKYADVEPRRLLPLSMVRDTASGKFEWSGHYLVNPWDEDGVLVDLSWLPRLRAYYERHAVALKRRHVAGRRPGQWYRTIDRVDPALVDRPKLLFPDMKSAIHPVLDAGGYYPHHNLYYIVSDVWDLRVLGGLLLSGVAQAFVEAYAVRMRGGTLRFQAQYLRRIRVPRPGSISLDDRAALATAFDARDSQAATEAALRVYGIEAMGDLFGGPAAGRGGS
;
A
#
# COMPACT_ATOMS: atom_id res chain seq x y z
N VAL A 1 -14.73 46.93 -13.16
CA VAL A 1 -14.20 45.61 -12.82
C VAL A 1 -14.36 44.73 -14.05
N LYS A 2 -13.33 44.66 -14.90
CA LYS A 2 -13.30 43.73 -16.06
C LYS A 2 -12.47 42.51 -15.64
N ALA A 3 -13.09 41.33 -15.71
CA ALA A 3 -12.45 40.06 -15.50
C ALA A 3 -11.37 39.84 -16.56
N ILE A 4 -10.14 39.55 -16.12
CA ILE A 4 -9.07 39.04 -16.97
C ILE A 4 -9.31 37.54 -17.10
N ALA A 5 -9.90 37.12 -18.23
CA ALA A 5 -10.00 35.73 -18.61
C ALA A 5 -8.59 35.25 -19.04
N GLY A 6 -7.96 34.41 -18.23
CA GLY A 6 -6.76 33.69 -18.61
C GLY A 6 -7.06 32.81 -19.83
N ARG A 7 -6.31 32.97 -20.90
CA ARG A 7 -6.32 32.01 -22.02
C ARG A 7 -5.80 30.69 -21.53
N GLN A 8 -6.69 29.72 -21.45
CA GLN A 8 -6.31 28.29 -21.36
C GLN A 8 -5.58 27.96 -22.68
N LEU A 9 -4.31 27.59 -22.61
CA LEU A 9 -3.66 26.86 -23.69
C LEU A 9 -4.50 25.62 -24.00
N ALA A 10 -4.84 25.43 -25.26
CA ALA A 10 -5.67 24.32 -25.68
C ALA A 10 -5.00 22.99 -25.27
N SER A 11 -5.71 22.14 -24.55
CA SER A 11 -5.25 20.84 -24.05
C SER A 11 -4.58 19.95 -25.13
N GLY A 12 -4.87 20.19 -26.40
CA GLY A 12 -4.31 19.48 -27.54
C GLY A 12 -2.84 19.79 -27.85
N GLU A 13 -2.35 21.02 -27.61
CA GLU A 13 -0.96 21.36 -27.90
C GLU A 13 -0.01 20.83 -26.80
N MET A 14 -0.45 20.83 -25.56
CA MET A 14 0.32 20.26 -24.44
C MET A 14 0.44 18.74 -24.55
N THR A 15 -0.63 18.06 -24.99
CA THR A 15 -0.63 16.62 -25.23
C THR A 15 0.29 16.24 -26.40
N SER A 16 0.41 17.07 -27.44
CA SER A 16 1.29 16.78 -28.58
C SER A 16 2.78 16.93 -28.27
N VAL A 17 3.17 17.81 -27.36
CA VAL A 17 4.56 17.95 -26.92
C VAL A 17 4.94 16.83 -25.94
N LEU A 18 4.04 16.42 -25.07
CA LEU A 18 4.26 15.33 -24.11
C LEU A 18 4.33 13.96 -24.81
N SER A 19 3.52 13.72 -25.85
CA SER A 19 3.53 12.45 -26.60
C SER A 19 4.74 12.26 -27.52
N ALA A 20 5.47 13.32 -27.86
CA ALA A 20 6.66 13.24 -28.71
C ALA A 20 7.94 12.80 -27.95
N VAL A 21 7.92 12.78 -26.61
CA VAL A 21 9.11 12.55 -25.76
C VAL A 21 9.32 11.07 -25.43
N SER A 22 8.30 10.21 -25.55
CA SER A 22 8.39 8.82 -25.10
C SER A 22 8.45 7.83 -26.25
N ALA A 23 9.65 7.29 -26.53
CA ALA A 23 9.80 6.13 -27.41
C ALA A 23 9.37 4.81 -26.70
N ASN A 24 9.30 4.77 -25.32
CA ASN A 24 8.76 3.65 -24.53
C ASN A 24 8.47 4.10 -23.09
N PRO A 25 7.28 4.65 -22.76
CA PRO A 25 6.93 5.11 -21.42
C PRO A 25 6.98 4.01 -20.37
N VAL A 26 6.75 2.76 -20.78
CA VAL A 26 6.66 1.59 -19.90
C VAL A 26 8.02 1.20 -19.32
N GLU A 27 9.13 1.45 -20.00
CA GLU A 27 10.48 1.08 -19.53
C GLU A 27 10.98 1.91 -18.34
N HIS A 28 10.46 3.13 -18.15
CA HIS A 28 10.94 4.03 -17.09
C HIS A 28 9.89 4.37 -16.03
N GLY A 29 8.69 3.80 -16.12
CA GLY A 29 7.62 4.01 -15.15
C GLY A 29 7.10 5.45 -15.12
N GLU A 30 7.22 6.20 -16.21
CA GLU A 30 6.65 7.54 -16.34
C GLU A 30 5.12 7.48 -16.31
N VAL A 31 4.52 8.32 -15.47
CA VAL A 31 3.09 8.46 -15.33
C VAL A 31 2.76 9.94 -15.31
N PHE A 32 2.06 10.42 -16.33
CA PHE A 32 1.74 11.86 -16.46
C PHE A 32 0.55 12.22 -15.55
N THR A 33 0.81 13.14 -14.62
CA THR A 33 -0.19 13.64 -13.67
C THR A 33 -1.04 14.72 -14.32
N ARG A 34 -2.36 14.64 -14.20
CA ARG A 34 -3.28 15.67 -14.70
C ARG A 34 -3.02 17.00 -14.03
N ARG A 35 -3.12 18.09 -14.79
CA ARG A 35 -2.82 19.45 -14.34
C ARG A 35 -3.54 19.84 -13.05
N TRP A 36 -4.82 19.55 -12.91
CA TRP A 36 -5.57 19.91 -11.70
C TRP A 36 -5.10 19.16 -10.43
N ILE A 37 -4.56 17.94 -10.58
CA ILE A 37 -3.93 17.19 -9.47
C ILE A 37 -2.62 17.86 -9.07
N VAL A 38 -1.82 18.29 -10.06
CA VAL A 38 -0.59 19.04 -9.80
C VAL A 38 -0.91 20.30 -9.00
N ASP A 39 -1.89 21.09 -9.45
CA ASP A 39 -2.31 22.32 -8.76
C ASP A 39 -2.82 22.03 -7.35
N LEU A 40 -3.63 20.96 -7.15
CA LEU A 40 -4.07 20.51 -5.84
C LEU A 40 -2.88 20.19 -4.91
N ILE A 41 -1.89 19.44 -5.38
CA ILE A 41 -0.72 19.06 -4.58
C ILE A 41 0.08 20.28 -4.17
N LEU A 42 0.31 21.21 -5.08
CA LEU A 42 1.03 22.46 -4.82
C LEU A 42 0.28 23.35 -3.81
N ASP A 43 -1.07 23.40 -3.88
CA ASP A 43 -1.90 24.12 -2.90
C ASP A 43 -1.84 23.48 -1.51
N LEU A 44 -1.88 22.16 -1.44
CA LEU A 44 -1.78 21.39 -0.20
C LEU A 44 -0.39 21.48 0.42
N ALA A 45 0.66 21.55 -0.39
CA ALA A 45 2.03 21.78 0.06
C ALA A 45 2.24 23.21 0.58
N GLY A 46 1.35 24.16 0.20
CA GLY A 46 1.51 25.58 0.50
C GLY A 46 2.51 26.29 -0.43
N PHE A 47 2.78 25.73 -1.59
CA PHE A 47 3.58 26.36 -2.65
C PHE A 47 2.70 27.30 -3.48
N THR A 48 2.34 28.45 -2.91
CA THR A 48 1.37 29.40 -3.49
C THR A 48 2.03 30.74 -3.77
N ALA A 49 1.55 31.47 -4.81
CA ALA A 49 2.08 32.75 -5.22
C ALA A 49 1.91 33.87 -4.18
N ASP A 50 1.14 33.64 -3.10
CA ASP A 50 1.02 34.59 -1.99
C ASP A 50 2.30 34.66 -1.14
N ARG A 51 3.11 33.63 -1.20
CA ARG A 51 4.43 33.59 -0.56
C ARG A 51 5.47 34.16 -1.52
N ASP A 52 6.52 34.75 -0.98
CA ASP A 52 7.68 35.17 -1.74
C ASP A 52 8.53 33.95 -2.15
N LEU A 53 8.09 33.28 -3.22
CA LEU A 53 8.69 32.04 -3.69
C LEU A 53 10.13 32.21 -4.20
N ALA A 54 10.55 33.41 -4.56
CA ALA A 54 11.91 33.67 -4.98
C ALA A 54 12.94 33.45 -3.85
N THR A 55 12.50 33.52 -2.60
CA THR A 55 13.35 33.32 -1.40
C THR A 55 13.34 31.88 -0.88
N LEU A 56 12.54 30.99 -1.46
CA LEU A 56 12.34 29.61 -1.05
C LEU A 56 12.98 28.66 -2.06
N VAL A 57 13.25 27.46 -1.64
CA VAL A 57 13.81 26.40 -2.50
C VAL A 57 12.82 25.24 -2.61
N ALA A 58 12.42 24.91 -3.83
CA ALA A 58 11.57 23.77 -4.13
C ALA A 58 12.26 22.79 -5.08
N VAL A 59 12.09 21.50 -4.82
CA VAL A 59 12.70 20.41 -5.58
C VAL A 59 11.62 19.54 -6.22
N GLU A 60 11.77 19.27 -7.51
CA GLU A 60 11.05 18.22 -8.23
C GLU A 60 12.04 17.12 -8.61
N PRO A 61 12.01 15.97 -7.94
CA PRO A 61 13.09 14.97 -8.03
C PRO A 61 13.04 14.08 -9.29
N ALA A 62 11.93 14.10 -10.05
CA ALA A 62 11.74 13.32 -11.28
C ALA A 62 10.75 14.07 -12.19
N CYS A 63 11.23 15.10 -12.89
CA CYS A 63 10.33 16.05 -13.55
C CYS A 63 9.69 15.52 -14.84
N GLY A 64 10.20 14.44 -15.45
CA GLY A 64 9.67 13.90 -16.69
C GLY A 64 9.49 14.98 -17.76
N GLY A 65 8.31 15.02 -18.37
CA GLY A 65 7.94 16.05 -19.34
C GLY A 65 7.65 17.44 -18.76
N GLY A 66 7.77 17.65 -17.42
CA GLY A 66 7.68 18.96 -16.77
C GLY A 66 6.29 19.37 -16.28
N ALA A 67 5.37 18.42 -16.06
CA ALA A 67 4.00 18.73 -15.63
C ALA A 67 3.93 19.53 -14.32
N PHE A 68 4.67 19.10 -13.28
CA PHE A 68 4.80 19.84 -12.03
C PHE A 68 5.61 21.12 -12.23
N LEU A 69 6.73 21.01 -12.92
CA LEU A 69 7.66 22.11 -13.11
C LEU A 69 7.03 23.31 -13.82
N ALA A 70 6.18 23.08 -14.83
CA ALA A 70 5.44 24.14 -15.50
C ALA A 70 4.49 24.89 -14.54
N ALA A 71 3.77 24.15 -13.69
CA ALA A 71 2.91 24.75 -12.68
C ALA A 71 3.71 25.54 -11.64
N MET A 72 4.84 24.99 -11.20
CA MET A 72 5.75 25.65 -10.25
C MET A 72 6.34 26.93 -10.85
N ALA A 73 6.80 26.89 -12.09
CA ALA A 73 7.34 28.07 -12.80
C ALA A 73 6.30 29.21 -12.91
N GLY A 74 5.06 28.88 -13.28
CA GLY A 74 3.97 29.86 -13.31
C GLY A 74 3.67 30.47 -11.94
N ARG A 75 3.71 29.66 -10.85
CA ARG A 75 3.53 30.16 -9.48
C ARG A 75 4.70 31.05 -9.03
N VAL A 76 5.95 30.70 -9.38
CA VAL A 76 7.12 31.56 -9.13
C VAL A 76 7.01 32.86 -9.89
N SER A 77 6.63 32.83 -11.18
CA SER A 77 6.40 34.04 -11.99
C SER A 77 5.34 34.96 -11.36
N ALA A 78 4.18 34.39 -10.97
CA ALA A 78 3.12 35.16 -10.31
C ALA A 78 3.56 35.69 -8.94
N SER A 79 4.35 34.94 -8.18
CA SER A 79 4.94 35.39 -6.91
C SER A 79 5.90 36.55 -7.10
N CYS A 80 6.82 36.48 -8.08
CA CYS A 80 7.77 37.57 -8.36
C CYS A 80 7.03 38.87 -8.67
N ARG A 81 5.97 38.80 -9.48
CA ARG A 81 5.14 39.99 -9.77
C ARG A 81 4.45 40.55 -8.54
N LYS A 82 3.89 39.65 -7.70
CA LYS A 82 3.17 40.07 -6.50
C LYS A 82 4.08 40.70 -5.45
N HIS A 83 5.34 40.30 -5.41
CA HIS A 83 6.33 40.77 -4.45
C HIS A 83 7.34 41.77 -5.05
N ASP A 84 7.04 42.33 -6.25
CA ASP A 84 7.89 43.29 -6.95
C ASP A 84 9.34 42.85 -7.15
N ARG A 85 9.53 41.55 -7.50
CA ARG A 85 10.84 40.94 -7.74
C ARG A 85 11.14 40.77 -9.22
N SER A 86 12.41 40.86 -9.58
CA SER A 86 12.89 40.30 -10.85
C SER A 86 12.69 38.79 -10.86
N ILE A 87 12.36 38.21 -12.02
CA ILE A 87 12.28 36.74 -12.15
C ILE A 87 13.65 36.10 -11.94
N LEU A 88 14.75 36.83 -12.20
CA LEU A 88 16.11 36.36 -11.96
C LEU A 88 16.44 36.20 -10.47
N ASP A 89 15.74 36.89 -9.56
CA ASP A 89 15.88 36.67 -8.11
C ASP A 89 15.46 35.25 -7.72
N ALA A 90 14.61 34.61 -8.53
CA ALA A 90 14.17 33.25 -8.32
C ALA A 90 15.10 32.16 -8.92
N LYS A 91 16.33 32.54 -9.32
CA LYS A 91 17.28 31.60 -9.95
C LYS A 91 17.54 30.34 -9.10
N SER A 92 17.49 30.45 -7.77
CA SER A 92 17.65 29.35 -6.84
C SER A 92 16.35 28.73 -6.35
N ALA A 93 15.19 29.23 -6.79
CA ALA A 93 13.89 28.86 -6.25
C ALA A 93 13.46 27.44 -6.65
N LEU A 94 13.85 26.98 -7.83
CA LEU A 94 13.50 25.66 -8.32
C LEU A 94 14.74 24.82 -8.64
N ARG A 95 14.65 23.51 -8.35
CA ARG A 95 15.63 22.50 -8.77
C ARG A 95 14.87 21.26 -9.21
N ALA A 96 14.95 20.94 -10.49
CA ALA A 96 14.29 19.78 -11.07
C ALA A 96 15.32 18.81 -11.64
N PHE A 97 15.08 17.53 -11.47
CA PHE A 97 15.96 16.46 -11.92
C PHE A 97 15.21 15.50 -12.84
N ASP A 98 15.87 15.04 -13.87
CA ASP A 98 15.45 13.87 -14.62
C ASP A 98 16.67 13.10 -15.15
N LEU A 99 16.52 11.78 -15.25
CA LEU A 99 17.57 10.88 -15.74
C LEU A 99 17.74 10.99 -17.26
N LEU A 100 16.64 11.27 -17.96
CA LEU A 100 16.55 11.22 -19.42
C LEU A 100 16.79 12.62 -20.05
N GLY A 101 17.78 12.70 -20.90
CA GLY A 101 18.09 13.92 -21.65
C GLY A 101 16.89 14.51 -22.42
N PRO A 102 16.10 13.70 -23.14
CA PRO A 102 14.88 14.18 -23.82
C PRO A 102 13.86 14.82 -22.87
N SER A 103 13.62 14.24 -21.70
CA SER A 103 12.71 14.78 -20.67
C SER A 103 13.23 16.13 -20.14
N VAL A 104 14.54 16.23 -19.89
CA VAL A 104 15.19 17.48 -19.49
C VAL A 104 15.02 18.57 -20.56
N ALA A 105 15.22 18.25 -21.83
CA ALA A 105 15.06 19.19 -22.94
C ALA A 105 13.62 19.67 -23.09
N ALA A 106 12.65 18.76 -22.97
CA ALA A 106 11.21 19.06 -22.99
C ALA A 106 10.83 19.97 -21.82
N SER A 107 11.25 19.64 -20.60
CA SER A 107 11.01 20.42 -19.38
C SER A 107 11.60 21.83 -19.47
N ARG A 108 12.84 21.97 -19.98
CA ARG A 108 13.44 23.30 -20.23
C ARG A 108 12.65 24.13 -21.24
N THR A 109 12.19 23.50 -22.31
CA THR A 109 11.36 24.17 -23.32
C THR A 109 10.04 24.63 -22.70
N LEU A 110 9.40 23.79 -21.91
CA LEU A 110 8.13 24.09 -21.26
C LEU A 110 8.27 25.25 -20.26
N VAL A 111 9.29 25.22 -19.40
CA VAL A 111 9.59 26.33 -18.47
C VAL A 111 9.81 27.66 -19.20
N ARG A 112 10.64 27.63 -20.24
CA ARG A 112 10.90 28.84 -21.05
C ARG A 112 9.59 29.39 -21.64
N ASN A 113 8.73 28.53 -22.20
CA ASN A 113 7.46 28.96 -22.78
C ASN A 113 6.54 29.56 -21.71
N VAL A 114 6.38 28.90 -20.54
CA VAL A 114 5.58 29.43 -19.43
C VAL A 114 6.04 30.83 -19.02
N LEU A 115 7.35 31.03 -18.87
CA LEU A 115 7.89 32.33 -18.46
C LEU A 115 7.73 33.38 -19.56
N THR A 116 7.94 33.05 -20.84
CA THR A 116 7.75 33.99 -21.95
C THR A 116 6.28 34.33 -22.17
N ASP A 117 5.37 33.38 -22.03
CA ASP A 117 3.92 33.60 -22.11
C ASP A 117 3.44 34.51 -20.96
N ASP A 118 4.07 34.40 -19.80
CA ASP A 118 3.89 35.31 -18.67
C ASP A 118 4.56 36.72 -18.91
N GLY A 119 5.27 36.95 -20.04
CA GLY A 119 5.84 38.21 -20.43
C GLY A 119 7.25 38.52 -19.90
N TRP A 120 7.97 37.52 -19.39
CA TRP A 120 9.40 37.65 -19.11
C TRP A 120 10.21 37.55 -20.41
N SER A 121 11.39 38.14 -20.45
CA SER A 121 12.21 38.10 -21.66
C SER A 121 12.73 36.71 -21.98
N LEU A 122 12.91 36.41 -23.27
CA LEU A 122 13.43 35.09 -23.69
C LEU A 122 14.82 34.77 -23.11
N PRO A 123 15.78 35.74 -22.96
CA PRO A 123 17.04 35.49 -22.27
C PRO A 123 16.86 35.09 -20.81
N GLU A 124 16.04 35.79 -20.03
CA GLU A 124 15.77 35.49 -18.62
C GLU A 124 15.10 34.11 -18.49
N ALA A 125 14.07 33.86 -19.28
CA ALA A 125 13.38 32.55 -19.29
C ALA A 125 14.31 31.39 -19.65
N SER A 126 15.24 31.62 -20.59
CA SER A 126 16.23 30.61 -21.00
C SER A 126 17.27 30.35 -19.91
N GLU A 127 17.74 31.41 -19.26
CA GLU A 127 18.68 31.31 -18.12
C GLU A 127 18.06 30.50 -16.98
N LEU A 128 16.84 30.80 -16.60
CA LEU A 128 16.14 30.10 -15.53
C LEU A 128 15.84 28.63 -15.89
N ALA A 129 15.39 28.36 -17.11
CA ALA A 129 15.16 26.99 -17.57
C ALA A 129 16.44 26.13 -17.48
N GLN A 130 17.60 26.72 -17.81
CA GLN A 130 18.90 26.03 -17.65
C GLN A 130 19.30 25.88 -16.18
N ALA A 131 19.06 26.85 -15.34
CA ALA A 131 19.41 26.82 -13.91
C ALA A 131 18.53 25.82 -13.15
N TRP A 132 17.23 25.77 -13.45
CA TRP A 132 16.25 24.98 -12.70
C TRP A 132 16.25 23.49 -13.07
N VAL A 133 16.50 23.15 -14.37
CA VAL A 133 16.35 21.76 -14.83
C VAL A 133 17.71 21.12 -15.10
N GLN A 134 18.00 20.07 -14.38
CA GLN A 134 19.28 19.37 -14.43
C GLN A 134 19.10 17.92 -14.89
N GLN A 135 19.98 17.43 -15.75
CA GLN A 135 20.05 16.00 -16.04
C GLN A 135 20.86 15.32 -14.93
N GLY A 136 20.23 14.38 -14.25
CA GLY A 136 20.91 13.64 -13.19
C GLY A 136 20.01 12.61 -12.53
N ASP A 137 20.64 11.72 -11.79
CA ASP A 137 19.97 10.73 -10.96
C ASP A 137 19.80 11.29 -9.54
N PHE A 138 18.59 11.75 -9.20
CA PHE A 138 18.31 12.31 -7.88
C PHE A 138 18.68 11.38 -6.73
N LEU A 139 18.53 10.06 -6.92
CA LEU A 139 18.87 9.09 -5.87
C LEU A 139 20.39 8.91 -5.66
N LEU A 140 21.19 9.17 -6.69
CA LEU A 140 22.65 8.99 -6.66
C LEU A 140 23.41 10.32 -6.72
N ASP A 141 22.74 11.45 -6.70
CA ASP A 141 23.39 12.76 -6.73
C ASP A 141 24.39 12.87 -5.56
N PRO A 142 25.68 13.10 -5.83
CA PRO A 142 26.69 13.23 -4.79
C PRO A 142 26.55 14.52 -3.97
N GLN A 143 25.83 15.52 -4.50
CA GLN A 143 25.54 16.80 -3.85
C GLN A 143 24.03 17.02 -3.77
N PRO A 144 23.30 16.19 -3.00
CA PRO A 144 21.86 16.31 -2.93
C PRO A 144 21.45 17.69 -2.42
N PRO A 145 20.29 18.20 -2.86
CA PRO A 145 19.72 19.41 -2.28
C PRO A 145 19.60 19.28 -0.76
N VAL A 146 19.95 20.34 -0.04
CA VAL A 146 19.80 20.43 1.43
C VAL A 146 19.09 21.71 1.81
N ASN A 147 18.43 21.69 2.98
CA ASN A 147 17.71 22.84 3.52
C ASN A 147 16.62 23.38 2.58
N VAL A 148 15.92 22.48 1.86
CA VAL A 148 14.85 22.85 0.95
C VAL A 148 13.53 23.06 1.68
N ASP A 149 12.71 23.95 1.16
CA ASP A 149 11.37 24.27 1.69
C ASP A 149 10.34 23.27 1.24
N PHE A 150 10.43 22.83 -0.02
CA PHE A 150 9.46 21.91 -0.63
C PHE A 150 10.14 20.83 -1.46
N VAL A 151 9.61 19.63 -1.36
CA VAL A 151 9.87 18.54 -2.32
C VAL A 151 8.53 18.09 -2.85
N VAL A 152 8.27 18.28 -4.15
CA VAL A 152 6.96 17.99 -4.75
C VAL A 152 7.14 17.16 -6.02
N GLY A 153 6.17 16.33 -6.36
CA GLY A 153 6.23 15.56 -7.60
C GLY A 153 5.46 14.25 -7.59
N ASN A 154 5.67 13.52 -8.67
CA ASN A 154 5.18 12.15 -8.88
C ASN A 154 6.39 11.24 -9.15
N PRO A 155 7.00 10.62 -8.14
CA PRO A 155 8.16 9.77 -8.34
C PRO A 155 7.82 8.50 -9.13
N PRO A 156 8.79 7.91 -9.88
CA PRO A 156 8.54 6.81 -10.80
C PRO A 156 8.07 5.52 -10.12
N TYR A 157 7.14 4.80 -10.78
CA TYR A 157 6.52 3.55 -10.31
C TYR A 157 7.28 2.32 -10.86
N VAL A 158 8.58 2.25 -10.61
CA VAL A 158 9.46 1.15 -11.04
C VAL A 158 9.82 0.27 -9.85
N ARG A 159 9.70 -1.05 -10.02
CA ARG A 159 10.17 -1.99 -8.99
C ARG A 159 11.70 -2.03 -9.00
N LEU A 160 12.28 -2.09 -7.82
CA LEU A 160 13.74 -2.17 -7.71
C LEU A 160 14.33 -3.42 -8.39
N GLU A 161 13.57 -4.50 -8.46
CA GLU A 161 13.98 -5.74 -9.15
C GLU A 161 14.02 -5.63 -10.68
N ASP A 162 13.37 -4.61 -11.26
CA ASP A 162 13.36 -4.33 -12.70
C ASP A 162 14.51 -3.37 -13.11
N VAL A 163 15.27 -2.87 -12.14
CA VAL A 163 16.44 -2.00 -12.35
C VAL A 163 17.70 -2.85 -12.54
N PRO A 164 18.67 -2.45 -13.39
CA PRO A 164 19.96 -3.13 -13.54
C PRO A 164 20.65 -3.36 -12.18
N ALA A 165 21.27 -4.53 -12.01
CA ALA A 165 21.76 -5.00 -10.71
C ALA A 165 22.82 -4.08 -10.05
N ASP A 166 23.69 -3.48 -10.85
CA ASP A 166 24.70 -2.51 -10.39
C ASP A 166 24.05 -1.24 -9.86
N ARG A 167 23.07 -0.71 -10.58
CA ARG A 167 22.30 0.47 -10.17
C ARG A 167 21.43 0.17 -8.95
N MET A 168 20.80 -1.00 -8.88
CA MET A 168 20.05 -1.45 -7.70
C MET A 168 20.92 -1.46 -6.44
N LEU A 169 22.17 -1.95 -6.53
CA LEU A 169 23.10 -1.94 -5.41
C LEU A 169 23.47 -0.51 -4.98
N ALA A 170 23.72 0.38 -5.95
CA ALA A 170 24.00 1.78 -5.68
C ALA A 170 22.82 2.49 -5.00
N TYR A 171 21.58 2.26 -5.46
CA TYR A 171 20.38 2.82 -4.84
C TYR A 171 20.19 2.35 -3.40
N ARG A 172 20.41 1.06 -3.12
CA ARG A 172 20.34 0.52 -1.74
C ARG A 172 21.42 1.09 -0.83
N ALA A 173 22.60 1.36 -1.36
CA ALA A 173 23.67 1.99 -0.61
C ALA A 173 23.35 3.46 -0.29
N ALA A 174 22.78 4.20 -1.24
CA ALA A 174 22.40 5.60 -1.08
C ALA A 174 21.12 5.79 -0.24
N CYS A 175 20.17 4.83 -0.34
CA CYS A 175 18.86 4.88 0.30
C CYS A 175 18.59 3.58 1.10
N PRO A 176 19.06 3.47 2.35
CA PRO A 176 18.91 2.26 3.19
C PRO A 176 17.46 1.83 3.45
N THR A 177 16.46 2.71 3.27
CA THR A 177 15.04 2.32 3.36
C THR A 177 14.60 1.40 2.23
N MET A 178 15.34 1.33 1.12
CA MET A 178 15.02 0.50 -0.05
C MET A 178 15.39 -0.96 0.17
N THR A 179 14.57 -1.68 0.94
CA THR A 179 14.79 -3.09 1.28
C THR A 179 13.82 -4.03 0.57
N GLY A 180 14.20 -5.29 0.42
CA GLY A 180 13.35 -6.32 -0.17
C GLY A 180 12.96 -6.00 -1.62
N ARG A 181 11.67 -6.13 -1.93
CA ARG A 181 11.06 -5.83 -3.23
C ARG A 181 10.41 -4.45 -3.23
N SER A 182 11.17 -3.44 -2.85
CA SER A 182 10.67 -2.06 -2.85
C SER A 182 10.51 -1.51 -4.26
N ASP A 183 9.65 -0.51 -4.38
CA ASP A 183 9.57 0.34 -5.56
C ASP A 183 10.58 1.51 -5.41
N LEU A 184 11.03 2.10 -6.53
CA LEU A 184 12.00 3.20 -6.55
C LEU A 184 11.54 4.42 -5.74
N TYR A 185 10.24 4.72 -5.75
CA TYR A 185 9.69 5.88 -5.03
C TYR A 185 10.03 5.89 -3.53
N VAL A 186 10.33 4.73 -2.92
CA VAL A 186 10.77 4.65 -1.51
C VAL A 186 12.07 5.43 -1.30
N GLY A 187 13.02 5.32 -2.23
CA GLY A 187 14.25 6.11 -2.21
C GLY A 187 14.00 7.61 -2.42
N PHE A 188 13.04 7.96 -3.28
CA PHE A 188 12.64 9.35 -3.50
C PHE A 188 12.04 9.97 -2.24
N TYR A 189 11.21 9.24 -1.48
CA TYR A 189 10.78 9.66 -0.15
C TYR A 189 11.96 9.88 0.79
N GLU A 190 12.87 8.90 0.91
CA GLU A 190 14.00 9.02 1.83
C GLU A 190 14.88 10.22 1.51
N ARG A 191 15.29 10.38 0.25
CA ARG A 191 16.14 11.49 -0.19
C ARG A 191 15.42 12.83 -0.07
N GLY A 192 14.16 12.89 -0.51
CA GLY A 192 13.34 14.09 -0.42
C GLY A 192 13.13 14.55 1.02
N LEU A 193 12.80 13.63 1.93
CA LEU A 193 12.63 13.96 3.34
C LEU A 193 13.93 14.45 3.98
N LYS A 194 15.06 13.78 3.71
CA LYS A 194 16.37 14.17 4.25
C LYS A 194 16.85 15.54 3.75
N SER A 195 16.39 15.97 2.57
CA SER A 195 16.75 17.28 2.02
C SER A 195 15.99 18.45 2.65
N LEU A 196 14.85 18.22 3.29
CA LEU A 196 14.02 19.26 3.89
C LEU A 196 14.75 20.01 5.01
N ARG A 197 14.54 21.32 5.10
CA ARG A 197 14.84 22.10 6.32
C ARG A 197 13.81 21.80 7.43
N PRO A 198 14.07 22.14 8.69
CA PRO A 198 13.03 22.12 9.72
C PRO A 198 11.80 22.92 9.27
N GLY A 199 10.61 22.29 9.37
CA GLY A 199 9.34 22.84 8.87
C GLY A 199 9.12 22.71 7.37
N GLY A 200 10.09 22.22 6.58
CA GLY A 200 9.95 21.96 5.15
C GLY A 200 8.95 20.83 4.87
N VAL A 201 8.38 20.82 3.67
CA VAL A 201 7.24 19.97 3.26
C VAL A 201 7.62 19.11 2.07
N LEU A 202 7.29 17.82 2.15
CA LEU A 202 7.27 16.91 1.01
C LEU A 202 5.82 16.60 0.65
N ALA A 203 5.44 16.76 -0.62
CA ALA A 203 4.11 16.43 -1.11
C ALA A 203 4.22 15.61 -2.41
N PHE A 204 3.92 14.32 -2.31
CA PHE A 204 3.98 13.39 -3.43
C PHE A 204 2.62 12.77 -3.71
N ILE A 205 2.37 12.49 -5.00
CA ILE A 205 1.37 11.51 -5.41
C ILE A 205 2.11 10.24 -5.81
N CYS A 206 1.84 9.13 -5.14
CA CYS A 206 2.35 7.82 -5.53
C CYS A 206 1.53 6.68 -4.90
N ALA A 207 1.89 5.44 -5.21
CA ALA A 207 1.20 4.29 -4.64
C ALA A 207 1.32 4.25 -3.10
N ASP A 208 0.19 4.03 -2.42
CA ASP A 208 0.12 3.96 -0.95
C ASP A 208 0.69 2.67 -0.34
N ARG A 209 1.16 1.75 -1.18
CA ARG A 209 1.63 0.42 -0.78
C ARG A 209 2.74 0.44 0.27
N TRP A 210 3.60 1.47 0.27
CA TRP A 210 4.65 1.60 1.27
C TRP A 210 4.11 1.71 2.71
N MET A 211 2.90 2.23 2.89
CA MET A 211 2.26 2.34 4.20
C MET A 211 1.89 0.96 4.77
N ARG A 212 1.64 -0.04 3.91
CA ARG A 212 1.12 -1.36 4.32
C ARG A 212 2.07 -2.51 4.10
N ASN A 213 2.88 -2.48 3.03
CA ASN A 213 3.74 -3.59 2.65
C ASN A 213 5.00 -3.68 3.51
N GLN A 214 5.58 -4.89 3.55
CA GLN A 214 6.80 -5.18 4.30
C GLN A 214 7.98 -4.31 3.86
N TYR A 215 8.13 -4.04 2.56
CA TYR A 215 9.24 -3.23 2.05
C TYR A 215 9.19 -1.77 2.51
N GLY A 216 8.02 -1.24 2.89
CA GLY A 216 7.86 0.11 3.43
C GLY A 216 8.26 0.28 4.90
N ARG A 217 8.67 -0.81 5.58
CA ARG A 217 8.98 -0.83 7.01
C ARG A 217 9.95 0.29 7.42
N HIS A 218 11.11 0.37 6.79
CA HIS A 218 12.13 1.35 7.16
C HIS A 218 11.77 2.78 6.77
N LEU A 219 10.95 2.96 5.71
CA LEU A 219 10.43 4.28 5.39
C LEU A 219 9.42 4.74 6.46
N ARG A 220 8.52 3.85 6.92
CA ARG A 220 7.60 4.18 8.02
C ARG A 220 8.34 4.50 9.32
N GLU A 221 9.41 3.77 9.63
CA GLU A 221 10.27 4.04 10.78
C GLU A 221 10.94 5.42 10.66
N LEU A 222 11.51 5.74 9.51
CA LEU A 222 12.10 7.06 9.22
C LEU A 222 11.07 8.18 9.39
N VAL A 223 9.88 8.04 8.81
CA VAL A 223 8.83 9.05 8.93
C VAL A 223 8.39 9.20 10.38
N SER A 224 8.11 8.09 11.08
CA SER A 224 7.65 8.11 12.48
C SER A 224 8.65 8.75 13.44
N SER A 225 9.95 8.63 13.16
CA SER A 225 11.00 9.10 14.08
C SER A 225 11.34 10.59 13.92
N SER A 226 11.09 11.17 12.74
CA SER A 226 11.68 12.48 12.40
C SER A 226 10.79 13.41 11.60
N TYR A 227 9.62 12.94 11.17
CA TYR A 227 8.70 13.69 10.32
C TYR A 227 7.26 13.53 10.79
N SER A 228 6.38 14.48 10.43
CA SER A 228 4.94 14.37 10.61
C SER A 228 4.27 13.97 9.30
N VAL A 229 3.19 13.19 9.41
CA VAL A 229 2.21 12.98 8.35
C VAL A 229 1.12 14.03 8.56
N ASP A 230 1.16 15.10 7.78
CA ASP A 230 0.19 16.19 7.90
C ASP A 230 -1.13 15.86 7.20
N LEU A 231 -1.03 15.14 6.05
CA LEU A 231 -2.19 14.83 5.22
C LEU A 231 -1.97 13.53 4.43
N THR A 232 -3.03 12.74 4.31
CA THR A 232 -3.15 11.66 3.34
C THR A 232 -4.46 11.75 2.58
N ILE A 233 -4.43 11.64 1.25
CA ILE A 233 -5.62 11.58 0.40
C ILE A 233 -5.60 10.27 -0.38
N SER A 234 -6.59 9.42 -0.18
CA SER A 234 -6.81 8.24 -1.01
C SER A 234 -7.39 8.66 -2.36
N MET A 235 -6.71 8.32 -3.46
CA MET A 235 -7.10 8.67 -4.84
C MET A 235 -7.40 7.41 -5.67
N HIS A 236 -7.78 6.31 -5.02
CA HIS A 236 -7.84 4.98 -5.63
C HIS A 236 -8.76 4.88 -6.83
N ASP A 237 -9.89 5.59 -6.82
CA ASP A 237 -10.91 5.54 -7.87
C ASP A 237 -10.94 6.83 -8.71
N VAL A 238 -10.04 7.77 -8.44
CA VAL A 238 -9.97 9.07 -9.13
C VAL A 238 -9.11 8.97 -10.38
N ASP A 239 -9.53 9.64 -11.44
CA ASP A 239 -8.78 9.77 -12.69
C ASP A 239 -7.68 10.83 -12.54
N ALA A 240 -6.62 10.48 -11.83
CA ALA A 240 -5.53 11.38 -11.47
C ALA A 240 -4.44 11.51 -12.55
N PHE A 241 -4.40 10.61 -13.52
CA PHE A 241 -3.34 10.50 -14.53
C PHE A 241 -3.89 10.58 -15.95
N GLU A 242 -3.04 10.96 -16.89
CA GLU A 242 -3.40 10.99 -18.33
C GLU A 242 -3.66 9.58 -18.89
N GLU A 243 -2.99 8.56 -18.34
CA GLU A 243 -3.13 7.16 -18.70
C GLU A 243 -3.60 6.30 -17.53
N GLN A 244 -4.27 5.18 -17.81
CA GLN A 244 -4.68 4.25 -16.75
C GLN A 244 -3.49 3.57 -16.09
N VAL A 245 -3.32 3.80 -14.80
CA VAL A 245 -2.26 3.19 -13.99
C VAL A 245 -2.81 2.07 -13.13
N SER A 246 -2.11 0.95 -13.06
CA SER A 246 -2.46 -0.19 -12.20
C SER A 246 -2.04 0.01 -10.73
N ALA A 247 -1.92 1.26 -10.28
CA ALA A 247 -1.56 1.63 -8.92
C ALA A 247 -2.78 2.17 -8.15
N TYR A 248 -2.73 2.07 -6.84
CA TYR A 248 -3.66 2.76 -5.93
C TYR A 248 -2.97 4.05 -5.45
N PRO A 249 -3.15 5.17 -6.17
CA PRO A 249 -2.45 6.40 -5.84
C PRO A 249 -3.00 7.03 -4.57
N ALA A 250 -2.10 7.67 -3.82
CA ALA A 250 -2.45 8.53 -2.71
C ALA A 250 -1.58 9.80 -2.77
N ILE A 251 -2.15 10.92 -2.38
CA ILE A 251 -1.38 12.13 -2.11
C ILE A 251 -0.98 12.08 -0.63
N THR A 252 0.30 12.26 -0.35
CA THR A 252 0.83 12.36 1.01
C THR A 252 1.58 13.66 1.20
N VAL A 253 1.25 14.38 2.26
CA VAL A 253 1.99 15.59 2.69
C VAL A 253 2.68 15.29 4.00
N LEU A 254 4.00 15.30 3.97
CA LEU A 254 4.88 15.04 5.09
C LEU A 254 5.67 16.32 5.43
N ARG A 255 5.95 16.54 6.72
CA ARG A 255 6.69 17.72 7.17
C ARG A 255 7.86 17.31 8.07
N ARG A 256 8.97 18.00 7.97
CA ARG A 256 10.08 17.85 8.93
C ARG A 256 9.72 18.55 10.24
N ALA A 257 8.93 17.89 11.05
CA ALA A 257 8.44 18.34 12.35
C ALA A 257 8.06 17.13 13.22
N ALA A 258 7.83 17.36 14.51
CA ALA A 258 7.23 16.37 15.38
C ALA A 258 5.78 16.06 14.91
N GLN A 259 5.34 14.81 15.08
CA GLN A 259 3.98 14.40 14.72
C GLN A 259 2.96 15.14 15.57
N GLY A 260 2.04 15.82 14.91
CA GLY A 260 0.84 16.42 15.45
C GLY A 260 -0.42 15.78 14.89
N ALA A 261 -1.50 16.53 14.83
CA ALA A 261 -2.73 16.09 14.17
C ALA A 261 -2.50 15.88 12.68
N SER A 262 -3.18 14.88 12.10
CA SER A 262 -3.12 14.52 10.68
C SER A 262 -4.49 14.63 10.05
N THR A 263 -4.58 15.12 8.83
CA THR A 263 -5.83 15.11 8.05
C THR A 263 -5.87 13.88 7.15
N VAL A 264 -7.02 13.21 7.14
CA VAL A 264 -7.26 12.06 6.26
C VAL A 264 -8.41 12.39 5.34
N VAL A 265 -8.22 12.11 4.06
CA VAL A 265 -9.25 12.29 3.04
C VAL A 265 -9.41 10.99 2.27
N ASP A 266 -10.67 10.59 2.10
CA ASP A 266 -11.06 9.50 1.21
C ASP A 266 -11.91 10.06 0.08
N THR A 267 -11.45 9.90 -1.17
CA THR A 267 -12.13 10.43 -2.35
C THR A 267 -12.92 9.35 -3.05
N ARG A 268 -14.04 9.74 -3.65
CA ARG A 268 -14.90 8.89 -4.49
C ARG A 268 -14.54 9.10 -5.97
N ARG A 269 -15.03 8.23 -6.82
CA ARG A 269 -14.85 8.31 -8.27
C ARG A 269 -15.34 9.64 -8.89
N SER A 270 -16.30 10.29 -8.24
CA SER A 270 -16.84 11.59 -8.67
C SER A 270 -15.94 12.79 -8.33
N PHE A 271 -14.89 12.59 -7.54
CA PHE A 271 -13.97 13.67 -7.16
C PHE A 271 -13.21 14.19 -8.39
N GLY A 272 -13.27 15.48 -8.62
CA GLY A 272 -12.70 16.13 -9.80
C GLY A 272 -12.18 17.55 -9.53
N PRO A 273 -11.77 18.27 -10.59
CA PRO A 273 -11.19 19.61 -10.47
C PRO A 273 -12.13 20.62 -9.82
N GLN A 274 -13.44 20.43 -9.92
CA GLN A 274 -14.44 21.31 -9.30
C GLN A 274 -14.47 21.18 -7.76
N ASP A 275 -14.07 20.03 -7.22
CA ASP A 275 -14.10 19.72 -5.78
C ASP A 275 -12.80 20.11 -5.08
N ALA A 276 -11.70 20.25 -5.83
CA ALA A 276 -10.38 20.52 -5.28
C ALA A 276 -10.30 21.83 -4.45
N PRO A 277 -10.91 22.95 -4.86
CA PRO A 277 -10.90 24.18 -4.05
C PRO A 277 -11.61 24.01 -2.70
N GLU A 278 -12.78 23.35 -2.66
CA GLU A 278 -13.53 23.07 -1.43
C GLU A 278 -12.69 22.19 -0.47
N LEU A 279 -12.03 21.17 -1.01
CA LEU A 279 -11.15 20.32 -0.21
C LEU A 279 -9.98 21.12 0.40
N VAL A 280 -9.29 21.94 -0.41
CA VAL A 280 -8.17 22.77 0.07
C VAL A 280 -8.63 23.74 1.16
N GLU A 281 -9.78 24.39 0.97
CA GLU A 281 -10.35 25.31 1.95
C GLU A 281 -10.72 24.59 3.25
N SER A 282 -11.35 23.41 3.17
CA SER A 282 -11.71 22.62 4.35
C SER A 282 -10.48 22.19 5.16
N ILE A 283 -9.38 21.82 4.50
CA ILE A 283 -8.12 21.47 5.14
C ILE A 283 -7.47 22.69 5.80
N ARG A 284 -7.46 23.85 5.12
CA ARG A 284 -6.89 25.11 5.64
C ARG A 284 -7.67 25.66 6.83
N ALA A 285 -8.98 25.52 6.80
CA ALA A 285 -9.85 25.94 7.89
C ALA A 285 -9.62 25.15 9.18
N ASN A 286 -8.86 24.03 9.10
CA ASN A 286 -8.51 23.22 10.25
C ASN A 286 -9.74 22.72 11.04
N ALA A 287 -10.84 22.47 10.31
CA ALA A 287 -12.12 22.12 10.88
C ALA A 287 -12.00 20.88 11.79
N PRO A 288 -12.44 20.97 13.06
CA PRO A 288 -12.33 19.84 14.00
C PRO A 288 -13.31 18.71 13.68
N THR A 289 -14.34 18.99 12.90
CA THR A 289 -15.40 18.06 12.51
C THR A 289 -15.14 17.46 11.14
N ALA A 290 -15.57 16.21 10.96
CA ALA A 290 -15.51 15.56 9.65
C ALA A 290 -16.35 16.36 8.62
N VAL A 291 -15.73 16.65 7.48
CA VAL A 291 -16.39 17.25 6.33
C VAL A 291 -16.75 16.11 5.36
N SER A 292 -18.00 16.05 4.95
CA SER A 292 -18.45 15.08 3.94
C SER A 292 -19.16 15.80 2.81
N SER A 293 -18.64 15.65 1.60
CA SER A 293 -19.30 16.07 0.37
C SER A 293 -19.75 14.86 -0.44
N GLY A 294 -20.42 15.09 -1.59
CA GLY A 294 -20.78 14.03 -2.52
C GLY A 294 -19.58 13.28 -3.11
N SER A 295 -18.40 13.90 -3.13
CA SER A 295 -17.20 13.43 -3.82
C SER A 295 -16.04 13.03 -2.88
N PHE A 296 -16.01 13.51 -1.63
CA PHE A 296 -14.98 13.17 -0.65
C PHE A 296 -15.48 13.19 0.80
N THR A 297 -14.72 12.55 1.68
CA THR A 297 -14.85 12.70 3.14
C THR A 297 -13.48 13.07 3.70
N ALA A 298 -13.44 14.07 4.56
CA ALA A 298 -12.23 14.52 5.24
C ALA A 298 -12.44 14.58 6.75
N ALA A 299 -11.47 14.15 7.53
CA ALA A 299 -11.47 14.37 8.98
C ALA A 299 -10.06 14.50 9.51
N ARG A 300 -9.96 15.12 10.68
CA ARG A 300 -8.72 15.31 11.38
C ARG A 300 -8.58 14.27 12.50
N LEU A 301 -7.49 13.50 12.42
CA LEU A 301 -7.05 12.62 13.51
C LEU A 301 -6.19 13.43 14.49
N THR A 302 -6.19 13.06 15.76
CA THR A 302 -5.36 13.71 16.78
C THR A 302 -3.87 13.49 16.57
N HIS A 303 -3.49 12.38 15.93
CA HIS A 303 -2.13 12.01 15.56
C HIS A 303 -2.16 11.05 14.34
N TRP A 304 -0.99 10.67 13.86
CA TRP A 304 -0.84 9.61 12.85
C TRP A 304 -0.26 8.35 13.50
N PHE A 305 -0.47 7.22 12.85
CA PHE A 305 0.07 5.92 13.27
C PHE A 305 1.60 5.94 13.26
N THR A 306 2.22 5.29 14.23
CA THR A 306 3.67 5.32 14.44
C THR A 306 4.31 3.94 14.26
N GLY A 307 5.65 3.93 14.20
CA GLY A 307 6.48 2.73 14.14
C GLY A 307 6.58 2.10 12.76
N GLU A 308 7.34 1.03 12.70
CA GLU A 308 7.72 0.31 11.48
C GLU A 308 6.61 -0.60 10.93
N GLY A 309 5.63 -0.94 11.77
CA GLY A 309 4.52 -1.82 11.39
C GLY A 309 3.63 -1.22 10.29
N PRO A 310 2.81 -2.02 9.59
CA PRO A 310 1.86 -1.52 8.61
C PRO A 310 0.96 -0.43 9.20
N TRP A 311 0.79 0.67 8.48
CA TRP A 311 -0.15 1.73 8.81
C TRP A 311 -1.49 1.46 8.15
N PRO A 312 -2.62 1.68 8.83
CA PRO A 312 -3.93 1.53 8.22
C PRO A 312 -4.20 2.64 7.23
N THR A 313 -5.05 2.36 6.26
CA THR A 313 -5.55 3.33 5.28
C THR A 313 -7.06 3.17 5.12
N GLY A 314 -7.73 4.20 4.68
CA GLY A 314 -9.17 4.17 4.44
C GLY A 314 -9.88 5.45 4.86
N SER A 315 -11.22 5.38 4.98
CA SER A 315 -12.03 6.52 5.40
C SER A 315 -11.66 6.99 6.81
N PRO A 316 -11.88 8.27 7.11
CA PRO A 316 -11.64 8.83 8.44
C PRO A 316 -12.33 8.04 9.56
N SER A 317 -13.59 7.65 9.37
CA SER A 317 -14.36 6.86 10.34
C SER A 317 -13.73 5.49 10.59
N ARG A 318 -13.23 4.82 9.52
CA ARG A 318 -12.52 3.55 9.66
C ARG A 318 -11.23 3.70 10.45
N LEU A 319 -10.45 4.74 10.18
CA LEU A 319 -9.19 4.97 10.90
C LEU A 319 -9.43 5.29 12.38
N ALA A 320 -10.43 6.10 12.69
CA ALA A 320 -10.82 6.39 14.08
C ALA A 320 -11.27 5.11 14.82
N LEU A 321 -12.03 4.23 14.14
CA LEU A 321 -12.38 2.92 14.71
C LEU A 321 -11.14 2.09 14.99
N ILE A 322 -10.23 1.95 14.03
CA ILE A 322 -9.00 1.16 14.17
C ILE A 322 -8.16 1.68 15.34
N GLU A 323 -8.02 2.98 15.47
CA GLU A 323 -7.34 3.62 16.59
C GLU A 323 -7.99 3.24 17.92
N SER A 324 -9.30 3.46 18.07
CA SER A 324 -10.06 3.10 19.28
C SER A 324 -9.91 1.62 19.65
N LEU A 325 -9.94 0.72 18.65
CA LEU A 325 -9.79 -0.70 18.89
C LEU A 325 -8.36 -1.09 19.25
N ASN A 326 -7.36 -0.41 18.67
CA ASN A 326 -5.95 -0.62 19.02
C ASN A 326 -5.65 -0.29 20.48
N ASP A 327 -6.28 0.75 21.01
CA ASP A 327 -6.06 1.20 22.38
C ASP A 327 -6.79 0.30 23.41
N ARG A 328 -7.94 -0.27 23.04
CA ARG A 328 -8.83 -0.97 23.96
C ARG A 328 -8.61 -2.48 24.02
N PHE A 329 -8.14 -3.10 22.94
CA PHE A 329 -8.13 -4.54 22.83
C PHE A 329 -6.74 -5.11 22.43
N PRO A 330 -6.37 -6.31 22.95
CA PRO A 330 -5.15 -6.99 22.57
C PRO A 330 -5.19 -7.48 21.11
N LEU A 331 -4.01 -7.81 20.58
CA LEU A 331 -3.86 -8.45 19.28
C LEU A 331 -4.49 -9.85 19.28
N LEU A 332 -4.99 -10.29 18.12
CA LEU A 332 -5.47 -11.66 17.89
C LEU A 332 -4.36 -12.69 18.15
N GLU A 333 -3.14 -12.45 17.64
CA GLU A 333 -2.01 -13.33 17.90
C GLU A 333 -1.44 -13.02 19.29
N ASP A 334 -1.60 -13.99 20.19
CA ASP A 334 -1.12 -13.89 21.57
C ASP A 334 -0.53 -15.24 22.03
N ARG A 335 0.78 -15.24 22.29
CA ARG A 335 1.49 -16.44 22.75
C ARG A 335 1.01 -16.93 24.10
N SER A 336 0.55 -16.05 24.99
CA SER A 336 0.08 -16.41 26.33
C SER A 336 -1.23 -17.21 26.28
N THR A 337 -2.00 -17.07 25.21
CA THR A 337 -3.27 -17.77 24.96
C THR A 337 -3.11 -18.93 23.96
N GLY A 338 -1.89 -19.23 23.54
CA GLY A 338 -1.61 -20.19 22.46
C GLY A 338 -2.24 -19.81 21.12
N THR A 339 -2.75 -18.57 20.99
CA THR A 339 -3.38 -18.11 19.75
C THR A 339 -2.30 -17.74 18.74
N ARG A 340 -2.26 -18.43 17.63
CA ARG A 340 -1.25 -18.30 16.59
C ARG A 340 -1.89 -18.21 15.20
N VAL A 341 -1.40 -17.26 14.40
CA VAL A 341 -1.76 -17.09 12.99
C VAL A 341 -0.62 -17.62 12.12
N GLY A 342 -0.91 -18.61 11.28
CA GLY A 342 0.08 -19.25 10.40
C GLY A 342 -0.38 -19.31 8.95
N ILE A 343 0.50 -19.85 8.10
CA ILE A 343 0.25 -20.16 6.70
C ILE A 343 0.47 -21.65 6.48
N GLY A 344 -0.29 -22.25 5.59
CA GLY A 344 -0.12 -23.64 5.21
C GLY A 344 1.17 -23.92 4.45
N VAL A 345 1.43 -25.17 4.14
CA VAL A 345 2.69 -25.64 3.57
C VAL A 345 2.86 -25.20 2.10
N ALA A 346 3.96 -24.51 1.81
CA ALA A 346 4.43 -24.28 0.46
C ALA A 346 5.32 -25.44 0.01
N THR A 347 4.93 -26.09 -1.07
CA THR A 347 5.65 -27.27 -1.59
C THR A 347 6.75 -26.87 -2.57
N GLY A 348 6.53 -25.83 -3.36
CA GLY A 348 7.39 -25.43 -4.49
C GLY A 348 7.29 -26.37 -5.71
N ALA A 349 6.42 -27.36 -5.65
CA ALA A 349 6.09 -28.26 -6.77
C ALA A 349 4.75 -28.97 -6.52
N ASP A 350 3.66 -28.23 -6.48
CA ASP A 350 2.32 -28.77 -6.18
C ASP A 350 1.94 -29.93 -7.09
N LYS A 351 2.33 -29.91 -8.37
CA LYS A 351 2.11 -31.02 -9.30
C LYS A 351 2.72 -32.35 -8.86
N VAL A 352 3.71 -32.32 -7.97
CA VAL A 352 4.37 -33.53 -7.42
C VAL A 352 3.86 -33.82 -6.01
N PHE A 353 3.77 -32.81 -5.15
CA PHE A 353 3.46 -33.03 -3.74
C PHE A 353 1.97 -33.08 -3.44
N VAL A 354 1.11 -32.49 -4.27
CA VAL A 354 -0.35 -32.44 -4.04
C VAL A 354 -1.04 -33.42 -4.98
N THR A 355 -1.74 -34.40 -4.41
CA THR A 355 -2.37 -35.47 -5.19
C THR A 355 -3.65 -35.96 -4.54
N LYS A 356 -4.53 -36.60 -5.32
CA LYS A 356 -5.65 -37.41 -4.78
C LYS A 356 -5.25 -38.87 -4.61
N TYR A 357 -4.20 -39.31 -5.29
CA TYR A 357 -3.65 -40.64 -5.21
C TYR A 357 -2.16 -40.63 -5.54
N ALA A 358 -1.36 -41.34 -4.77
CA ALA A 358 0.02 -41.68 -5.09
C ALA A 358 0.35 -43.06 -4.55
N ASP A 359 1.16 -43.80 -5.34
CA ASP A 359 1.68 -45.10 -4.87
C ASP A 359 2.91 -44.85 -3.98
N VAL A 360 2.62 -44.59 -2.70
CA VAL A 360 3.59 -44.38 -1.63
C VAL A 360 3.10 -45.10 -0.37
N GLU A 361 3.93 -45.19 0.66
CA GLU A 361 3.52 -45.72 1.96
C GLU A 361 2.34 -44.89 2.51
N PRO A 362 1.21 -45.51 2.97
CA PRO A 362 0.00 -44.79 3.37
C PRO A 362 0.24 -43.66 4.38
N ARG A 363 1.17 -43.88 5.34
CA ARG A 363 1.56 -42.86 6.33
C ARG A 363 2.25 -41.61 5.73
N ARG A 364 2.60 -41.67 4.45
CA ARG A 364 3.20 -40.51 3.71
C ARG A 364 2.17 -39.72 2.93
N LEU A 365 0.91 -40.11 2.97
CA LEU A 365 -0.21 -39.34 2.45
C LEU A 365 -0.86 -38.58 3.60
N LEU A 366 -0.47 -37.30 3.75
CA LEU A 366 -1.03 -36.41 4.77
C LEU A 366 -2.27 -35.71 4.20
N PRO A 367 -3.48 -35.89 4.81
CA PRO A 367 -4.68 -35.18 4.32
C PRO A 367 -4.44 -33.65 4.26
N LEU A 368 -4.72 -33.04 3.10
CA LEU A 368 -4.40 -31.66 2.82
C LEU A 368 -5.68 -30.85 2.59
N SER A 369 -5.85 -29.77 3.35
CA SER A 369 -6.93 -28.79 3.14
C SER A 369 -6.56 -27.87 1.98
N MET A 370 -7.46 -27.74 1.01
CA MET A 370 -7.33 -26.87 -0.15
C MET A 370 -8.32 -25.72 -0.06
N VAL A 371 -8.07 -24.62 -0.80
CA VAL A 371 -9.00 -23.47 -0.85
C VAL A 371 -10.43 -23.89 -1.22
N ARG A 372 -10.59 -24.84 -2.12
CA ARG A 372 -11.91 -25.36 -2.54
C ARG A 372 -12.69 -25.99 -1.38
N ASP A 373 -12.01 -26.54 -0.39
CA ASP A 373 -12.60 -27.21 0.76
C ASP A 373 -13.27 -26.23 1.74
N THR A 374 -13.03 -24.92 1.52
CA THR A 374 -13.59 -23.83 2.32
C THR A 374 -14.62 -23.00 1.55
N ALA A 375 -14.96 -23.39 0.32
CA ALA A 375 -15.74 -22.55 -0.59
C ALA A 375 -17.16 -22.25 -0.10
N SER A 376 -17.85 -23.25 0.46
CA SER A 376 -19.20 -23.13 0.99
C SER A 376 -19.31 -22.38 2.32
N GLY A 377 -18.17 -22.15 3.01
CA GLY A 377 -18.12 -21.65 4.39
C GLY A 377 -18.21 -22.76 5.45
N LYS A 378 -18.43 -23.99 5.03
CA LYS A 378 -18.24 -25.21 5.82
C LYS A 378 -17.08 -25.98 5.23
N PHE A 379 -16.33 -26.68 6.09
CA PHE A 379 -15.20 -27.47 5.64
C PHE A 379 -15.69 -28.78 5.00
N GLU A 380 -15.32 -29.00 3.73
CA GLU A 380 -15.69 -30.18 2.95
C GLU A 380 -14.45 -30.69 2.22
N TRP A 381 -13.81 -31.73 2.76
CA TRP A 381 -12.56 -32.23 2.21
C TRP A 381 -12.69 -32.81 0.80
N SER A 382 -11.89 -32.34 -0.12
CA SER A 382 -11.93 -32.72 -1.55
C SER A 382 -11.05 -33.94 -1.90
N GLY A 383 -10.52 -34.65 -0.90
CA GLY A 383 -9.73 -35.86 -1.11
C GLY A 383 -8.28 -35.62 -1.55
N HIS A 384 -7.71 -34.44 -1.23
CA HIS A 384 -6.31 -34.15 -1.56
C HIS A 384 -5.37 -34.52 -0.41
N TYR A 385 -4.20 -35.00 -0.77
CA TYR A 385 -3.11 -35.35 0.13
C TYR A 385 -1.84 -34.61 -0.24
N LEU A 386 -1.05 -34.32 0.77
CA LEU A 386 0.37 -33.98 0.60
C LEU A 386 1.16 -35.29 0.61
N VAL A 387 1.97 -35.54 -0.41
CA VAL A 387 3.02 -36.55 -0.36
C VAL A 387 4.10 -36.02 0.58
N ASN A 388 4.05 -36.43 1.85
CA ASN A 388 4.77 -35.81 2.96
C ASN A 388 6.19 -36.38 3.12
N PRO A 389 7.25 -35.57 2.89
CA PRO A 389 8.64 -35.99 3.09
C PRO A 389 9.14 -35.85 4.53
N TRP A 390 8.29 -35.42 5.47
CA TRP A 390 8.66 -35.15 6.86
C TRP A 390 8.09 -36.25 7.77
N ASP A 391 8.86 -36.65 8.79
CA ASP A 391 8.38 -37.57 9.82
C ASP A 391 7.57 -36.84 10.91
N GLU A 392 7.25 -37.56 11.97
CA GLU A 392 6.46 -37.08 13.11
C GLU A 392 7.22 -36.06 13.97
N ASP A 393 8.55 -36.07 13.93
CA ASP A 393 9.43 -35.10 14.58
C ASP A 393 9.70 -33.91 13.66
N GLY A 394 9.12 -33.89 12.44
CA GLY A 394 9.34 -32.89 11.41
C GLY A 394 10.76 -32.90 10.86
N VAL A 395 11.42 -34.07 10.92
CA VAL A 395 12.70 -34.32 10.26
C VAL A 395 12.45 -34.90 8.86
N LEU A 396 13.32 -34.60 7.91
CA LEU A 396 13.19 -35.16 6.56
C LEU A 396 13.47 -36.66 6.60
N VAL A 397 12.51 -37.44 6.10
CA VAL A 397 12.60 -38.92 6.13
C VAL A 397 13.77 -39.44 5.31
N ASP A 398 14.37 -40.54 5.77
CA ASP A 398 15.34 -41.31 4.97
C ASP A 398 14.60 -42.19 3.96
N LEU A 399 14.80 -41.88 2.67
CA LEU A 399 14.15 -42.62 1.58
C LEU A 399 14.60 -44.07 1.47
N SER A 400 15.72 -44.48 2.12
CA SER A 400 16.16 -45.87 2.15
C SER A 400 15.17 -46.79 2.84
N TRP A 401 14.41 -46.25 3.81
CA TRP A 401 13.38 -46.96 4.57
C TRP A 401 11.98 -46.90 3.97
N LEU A 402 11.81 -46.19 2.87
CA LEU A 402 10.52 -45.88 2.24
C LEU A 402 10.60 -46.12 0.72
N PRO A 403 10.64 -47.40 0.27
CA PRO A 403 10.93 -47.74 -1.11
C PRO A 403 9.89 -47.20 -2.11
N ARG A 404 8.60 -47.15 -1.74
CA ARG A 404 7.54 -46.60 -2.62
C ARG A 404 7.66 -45.08 -2.74
N LEU A 405 7.85 -44.38 -1.61
CA LEU A 405 8.08 -42.94 -1.61
C LEU A 405 9.36 -42.55 -2.40
N ARG A 406 10.43 -43.37 -2.22
CA ARG A 406 11.68 -43.21 -2.96
C ARG A 406 11.43 -43.29 -4.47
N ALA A 407 10.79 -44.37 -4.92
CA ALA A 407 10.47 -44.58 -6.32
C ALA A 407 9.57 -43.45 -6.88
N TYR A 408 8.63 -42.95 -6.08
CA TYR A 408 7.78 -41.82 -6.44
C TYR A 408 8.60 -40.54 -6.66
N TYR A 409 9.47 -40.16 -5.72
CA TYR A 409 10.27 -38.96 -5.87
C TYR A 409 11.34 -39.09 -6.95
N GLU A 410 11.94 -40.26 -7.15
CA GLU A 410 12.89 -40.50 -8.23
C GLU A 410 12.27 -40.31 -9.60
N ARG A 411 11.01 -40.71 -9.82
CA ARG A 411 10.26 -40.43 -11.06
C ARG A 411 10.10 -38.95 -11.33
N HIS A 412 10.07 -38.12 -10.29
CA HIS A 412 9.93 -36.68 -10.36
C HIS A 412 11.24 -35.91 -10.12
N ALA A 413 12.38 -36.60 -10.04
CA ALA A 413 13.66 -36.02 -9.63
C ALA A 413 14.10 -34.80 -10.46
N VAL A 414 13.88 -34.82 -11.78
CA VAL A 414 14.25 -33.72 -12.66
C VAL A 414 13.52 -32.43 -12.25
N ALA A 415 12.21 -32.49 -12.01
CA ALA A 415 11.41 -31.34 -11.60
C ALA A 415 11.80 -30.85 -10.19
N LEU A 416 12.01 -31.78 -9.25
CA LEU A 416 12.32 -31.46 -7.87
C LEU A 416 13.71 -30.85 -7.72
N LYS A 417 14.73 -31.36 -8.42
CA LYS A 417 16.12 -30.87 -8.35
C LYS A 417 16.31 -29.49 -8.99
N ARG A 418 15.45 -29.08 -9.91
CA ARG A 418 15.49 -27.72 -10.53
C ARG A 418 15.04 -26.61 -9.60
N ARG A 419 14.38 -26.92 -8.47
CA ARG A 419 13.88 -25.92 -7.54
C ARG A 419 15.03 -25.25 -6.78
N HIS A 420 14.88 -23.96 -6.51
CA HIS A 420 15.86 -23.18 -5.73
C HIS A 420 16.17 -23.81 -4.36
N VAL A 421 15.17 -24.38 -3.69
CA VAL A 421 15.35 -25.05 -2.39
C VAL A 421 16.25 -26.28 -2.50
N ALA A 422 16.20 -27.01 -3.62
CA ALA A 422 17.08 -28.15 -3.88
C ALA A 422 18.51 -27.71 -4.20
N GLY A 423 18.69 -26.61 -4.91
CA GLY A 423 20.01 -26.03 -5.19
C GLY A 423 20.77 -25.63 -3.92
N ARG A 424 20.06 -25.10 -2.92
CA ARG A 424 20.65 -24.77 -1.60
C ARG A 424 21.00 -25.99 -0.74
N ARG A 425 20.31 -27.11 -0.93
CA ARG A 425 20.50 -28.36 -0.16
C ARG A 425 20.35 -29.58 -1.07
N PRO A 426 21.35 -29.89 -1.91
CA PRO A 426 21.26 -30.96 -2.91
C PRO A 426 20.92 -32.34 -2.34
N GLY A 427 21.42 -32.68 -1.16
CA GLY A 427 21.10 -33.95 -0.48
C GLY A 427 19.64 -34.06 0.02
N GLN A 428 18.91 -32.94 0.04
CA GLN A 428 17.52 -32.85 0.50
C GLN A 428 16.57 -32.40 -0.63
N TRP A 429 16.86 -32.79 -1.87
CA TRP A 429 16.18 -32.33 -3.07
C TRP A 429 14.67 -32.67 -3.10
N TYR A 430 14.21 -33.64 -2.33
CA TYR A 430 12.82 -34.08 -2.24
C TYR A 430 12.01 -33.37 -1.14
N ARG A 431 12.59 -32.39 -0.44
CA ARG A 431 11.86 -31.60 0.57
C ARG A 431 10.86 -30.63 -0.03
N THR A 432 9.83 -30.28 0.71
CA THR A 432 8.98 -29.10 0.44
C THR A 432 9.74 -27.80 0.79
N ILE A 433 9.25 -26.64 0.34
CA ILE A 433 9.83 -25.36 0.76
C ILE A 433 9.72 -25.23 2.27
N ASP A 434 8.48 -25.35 2.79
CA ASP A 434 8.22 -25.29 4.23
C ASP A 434 8.29 -26.69 4.85
N ARG A 435 8.64 -26.71 6.13
CA ARG A 435 8.54 -27.91 6.96
C ARG A 435 7.08 -28.10 7.37
N VAL A 436 6.64 -29.34 7.44
CA VAL A 436 5.36 -29.72 8.04
C VAL A 436 5.52 -29.79 9.56
N ASP A 437 4.61 -29.16 10.29
CA ASP A 437 4.48 -29.28 11.74
C ASP A 437 3.40 -30.35 12.06
N PRO A 438 3.77 -31.55 12.46
CA PRO A 438 2.80 -32.63 12.67
C PRO A 438 1.74 -32.32 13.73
N ALA A 439 2.10 -31.51 14.75
CA ALA A 439 1.18 -31.11 15.81
C ALA A 439 0.00 -30.27 15.31
N LEU A 440 0.10 -29.66 14.10
CA LEU A 440 -0.98 -28.88 13.52
C LEU A 440 -2.10 -29.74 12.91
N VAL A 441 -1.81 -30.98 12.54
CA VAL A 441 -2.75 -31.85 11.81
C VAL A 441 -4.06 -32.04 12.60
N ASP A 442 -3.97 -32.52 13.82
CA ASP A 442 -5.13 -32.86 14.63
C ASP A 442 -5.70 -31.66 15.42
N ARG A 443 -5.02 -30.51 15.39
CA ARG A 443 -5.53 -29.33 16.06
C ARG A 443 -6.71 -28.74 15.29
N PRO A 444 -7.85 -28.46 15.98
CA PRO A 444 -8.89 -27.63 15.41
C PRO A 444 -8.33 -26.26 15.02
N LYS A 445 -8.76 -25.73 13.88
CA LYS A 445 -8.26 -24.46 13.32
C LYS A 445 -9.30 -23.74 12.49
N LEU A 446 -9.24 -22.41 12.49
CA LEU A 446 -9.96 -21.59 11.51
C LEU A 446 -9.08 -21.40 10.27
N LEU A 447 -9.63 -21.72 9.11
CA LEU A 447 -8.96 -21.57 7.81
C LEU A 447 -9.46 -20.31 7.09
N PHE A 448 -8.54 -19.62 6.40
CA PHE A 448 -8.81 -18.42 5.63
C PHE A 448 -8.17 -18.54 4.25
N PRO A 449 -8.96 -18.51 3.15
CA PRO A 449 -8.41 -18.37 1.80
C PRO A 449 -7.62 -17.07 1.63
N ASP A 450 -6.47 -17.12 0.92
CA ASP A 450 -5.63 -15.94 0.68
C ASP A 450 -6.39 -14.79 -0.02
N MET A 451 -7.27 -15.12 -0.96
CA MET A 451 -7.99 -14.13 -1.76
C MET A 451 -9.51 -14.32 -1.70
N LYS A 452 -10.22 -13.32 -1.20
CA LYS A 452 -11.68 -13.22 -1.16
C LYS A 452 -12.11 -11.74 -1.17
N SER A 453 -13.38 -11.47 -1.47
CA SER A 453 -13.97 -10.13 -1.34
C SER A 453 -14.26 -9.75 0.12
N ALA A 454 -14.51 -10.76 0.97
CA ALA A 454 -14.78 -10.59 2.39
C ALA A 454 -14.05 -11.64 3.21
N ILE A 455 -13.80 -11.34 4.49
CA ILE A 455 -13.20 -12.27 5.44
C ILE A 455 -14.06 -13.53 5.57
N HIS A 456 -13.44 -14.70 5.47
CA HIS A 456 -14.15 -15.96 5.31
C HIS A 456 -13.53 -17.06 6.19
N PRO A 457 -13.72 -17.00 7.53
CA PRO A 457 -13.25 -18.03 8.44
C PRO A 457 -14.05 -19.33 8.26
N VAL A 458 -13.37 -20.48 8.17
CA VAL A 458 -13.98 -21.81 8.07
C VAL A 458 -13.32 -22.73 9.10
N LEU A 459 -14.14 -23.41 9.91
CA LEU A 459 -13.65 -24.33 10.94
C LEU A 459 -13.26 -25.69 10.33
N ASP A 460 -11.99 -26.04 10.49
CA ASP A 460 -11.48 -27.41 10.37
C ASP A 460 -11.38 -27.99 11.78
N ALA A 461 -12.13 -29.06 12.06
CA ALA A 461 -12.18 -29.70 13.38
C ALA A 461 -10.92 -30.50 13.72
N GLY A 462 -9.96 -30.61 12.80
CA GLY A 462 -8.74 -31.42 12.90
C GLY A 462 -8.68 -32.53 11.87
N GLY A 463 -7.50 -33.15 11.73
CA GLY A 463 -7.21 -34.21 10.79
C GLY A 463 -6.64 -33.77 9.43
N TYR A 464 -6.48 -32.46 9.21
CA TYR A 464 -6.02 -31.94 7.94
C TYR A 464 -4.89 -30.93 8.11
N TYR A 465 -3.96 -30.90 7.14
CA TYR A 465 -2.90 -29.88 7.05
C TYR A 465 -3.25 -28.82 6.02
N PRO A 466 -3.08 -27.50 6.28
CA PRO A 466 -3.44 -26.48 5.31
C PRO A 466 -2.40 -26.33 4.20
N HIS A 467 -2.85 -26.15 2.94
CA HIS A 467 -2.03 -25.76 1.80
C HIS A 467 -1.66 -24.28 1.88
N HIS A 468 -0.55 -23.84 1.27
CA HIS A 468 0.00 -22.47 1.36
C HIS A 468 -0.96 -21.34 0.88
N ASN A 469 -2.03 -21.67 0.17
CA ASN A 469 -3.08 -20.71 -0.20
C ASN A 469 -4.16 -20.56 0.91
N LEU A 470 -3.97 -21.21 2.05
CA LEU A 470 -4.77 -21.10 3.26
C LEU A 470 -3.92 -20.56 4.40
N TYR A 471 -4.41 -19.53 5.05
CA TYR A 471 -3.93 -19.12 6.37
C TYR A 471 -4.77 -19.81 7.43
N TYR A 472 -4.21 -19.95 8.64
CA TYR A 472 -4.93 -20.61 9.73
C TYR A 472 -4.74 -19.88 11.05
N ILE A 473 -5.72 -20.06 11.94
CA ILE A 473 -5.66 -19.62 13.34
C ILE A 473 -5.91 -20.85 14.22
N VAL A 474 -5.04 -21.08 15.19
CA VAL A 474 -5.19 -22.05 16.29
C VAL A 474 -5.17 -21.30 17.62
N SER A 475 -5.81 -21.86 18.65
CA SER A 475 -5.81 -21.30 20.00
C SER A 475 -6.01 -22.38 21.03
N ASP A 476 -5.46 -22.17 22.23
CA ASP A 476 -5.64 -23.06 23.38
C ASP A 476 -6.78 -22.60 24.31
N VAL A 477 -7.26 -21.36 24.15
CA VAL A 477 -8.26 -20.74 25.05
C VAL A 477 -9.53 -20.29 24.35
N TRP A 478 -9.52 -20.10 23.03
CA TRP A 478 -10.69 -19.68 22.29
C TRP A 478 -11.57 -20.87 21.90
N ASP A 479 -12.87 -20.75 22.14
CA ASP A 479 -13.85 -21.46 21.33
C ASP A 479 -13.77 -20.91 19.90
N LEU A 480 -13.36 -21.75 18.95
CA LEU A 480 -13.14 -21.33 17.57
C LEU A 480 -14.42 -20.91 16.83
N ARG A 481 -15.61 -21.34 17.31
CA ARG A 481 -16.89 -20.87 16.76
C ARG A 481 -17.16 -19.43 17.18
N VAL A 482 -16.88 -19.10 18.45
CA VAL A 482 -17.01 -17.72 18.98
C VAL A 482 -16.00 -16.80 18.30
N LEU A 483 -14.74 -17.22 18.21
CA LEU A 483 -13.70 -16.47 17.49
C LEU A 483 -14.06 -16.34 16.01
N GLY A 484 -14.58 -17.41 15.39
CA GLY A 484 -15.05 -17.43 14.02
C GLY A 484 -16.17 -16.41 13.77
N GLY A 485 -17.10 -16.25 14.72
CA GLY A 485 -18.15 -15.22 14.68
C GLY A 485 -17.58 -13.81 14.74
N LEU A 486 -16.64 -13.54 15.67
CA LEU A 486 -15.94 -12.24 15.70
C LEU A 486 -15.23 -11.94 14.38
N LEU A 487 -14.55 -12.95 13.80
CA LEU A 487 -13.81 -12.79 12.55
C LEU A 487 -14.71 -12.78 11.30
N LEU A 488 -15.95 -13.26 11.37
CA LEU A 488 -16.95 -13.16 10.31
C LEU A 488 -17.62 -11.77 10.28
N SER A 489 -17.46 -10.98 11.35
CA SER A 489 -18.12 -9.70 11.51
C SER A 489 -17.54 -8.59 10.62
N GLY A 490 -18.34 -7.56 10.41
CA GLY A 490 -17.93 -6.32 9.77
C GLY A 490 -16.80 -5.59 10.50
N VAL A 491 -16.65 -5.75 11.81
CA VAL A 491 -15.54 -5.16 12.58
C VAL A 491 -14.21 -5.76 12.12
N ALA A 492 -14.12 -7.09 12.02
CA ALA A 492 -12.92 -7.75 11.51
C ALA A 492 -12.68 -7.44 10.03
N GLN A 493 -13.74 -7.32 9.22
CA GLN A 493 -13.65 -6.87 7.83
C GLN A 493 -13.03 -5.48 7.73
N ALA A 494 -13.46 -4.52 8.56
CA ALA A 494 -12.93 -3.17 8.58
C ALA A 494 -11.42 -3.16 8.92
N PHE A 495 -10.98 -4.02 9.85
CA PHE A 495 -9.55 -4.21 10.14
C PHE A 495 -8.78 -4.68 8.92
N VAL A 496 -9.24 -5.75 8.27
CA VAL A 496 -8.55 -6.28 7.10
C VAL A 496 -8.51 -5.26 5.98
N GLU A 497 -9.61 -4.55 5.73
CA GLU A 497 -9.65 -3.52 4.70
C GLU A 497 -8.71 -2.34 4.97
N ALA A 498 -8.49 -2.00 6.24
CA ALA A 498 -7.57 -0.94 6.61
C ALA A 498 -6.10 -1.29 6.33
N TYR A 499 -5.73 -2.56 6.50
CA TYR A 499 -4.34 -3.00 6.38
C TYR A 499 -4.02 -3.80 5.12
N ALA A 500 -5.00 -4.48 4.51
CA ALA A 500 -4.78 -5.34 3.35
C ALA A 500 -4.63 -4.56 2.06
N VAL A 501 -3.85 -5.12 1.15
CA VAL A 501 -3.76 -4.61 -0.23
C VAL A 501 -4.98 -5.08 -1.01
N ARG A 502 -5.72 -4.13 -1.59
CA ARG A 502 -6.76 -4.44 -2.57
C ARG A 502 -6.13 -4.84 -3.89
N MET A 503 -6.66 -5.89 -4.49
CA MET A 503 -6.29 -6.35 -5.82
C MET A 503 -7.30 -5.83 -6.86
N ARG A 504 -6.88 -5.78 -8.12
CA ARG A 504 -7.78 -5.40 -9.23
C ARG A 504 -9.08 -6.23 -9.16
N GLY A 505 -10.25 -5.57 -9.22
CA GLY A 505 -11.56 -6.22 -9.06
C GLY A 505 -12.07 -6.29 -7.61
N GLY A 506 -11.46 -5.54 -6.66
CA GLY A 506 -11.98 -5.39 -5.29
C GLY A 506 -11.66 -6.55 -4.33
N THR A 507 -10.95 -7.57 -4.79
CA THR A 507 -10.52 -8.70 -3.96
C THR A 507 -9.45 -8.27 -2.97
N LEU A 508 -9.55 -8.73 -1.72
CA LEU A 508 -8.58 -8.51 -0.64
C LEU A 508 -7.67 -9.72 -0.48
N ARG A 509 -6.46 -9.48 0.02
CA ARG A 509 -5.55 -10.54 0.46
C ARG A 509 -5.59 -10.68 1.97
N PHE A 510 -5.93 -11.89 2.45
CA PHE A 510 -6.04 -12.21 3.88
C PHE A 510 -4.76 -12.81 4.44
N GLN A 511 -3.62 -12.15 4.21
CA GLN A 511 -2.31 -12.64 4.65
C GLN A 511 -2.18 -12.62 6.18
N ALA A 512 -1.36 -13.53 6.72
CA ALA A 512 -1.12 -13.64 8.16
C ALA A 512 -0.73 -12.30 8.82
N GLN A 513 0.05 -11.47 8.12
CA GLN A 513 0.45 -10.15 8.63
C GLN A 513 -0.71 -9.20 8.88
N TYR A 514 -1.82 -9.33 8.14
CA TYR A 514 -3.02 -8.53 8.33
C TYR A 514 -3.93 -9.16 9.40
N LEU A 515 -4.12 -10.48 9.36
CA LEU A 515 -4.89 -11.21 10.38
C LEU A 515 -4.33 -11.00 11.78
N ARG A 516 -2.99 -11.01 11.94
CA ARG A 516 -2.31 -10.74 13.22
C ARG A 516 -2.62 -9.37 13.81
N ARG A 517 -3.01 -8.40 12.97
CA ARG A 517 -3.35 -7.03 13.41
C ARG A 517 -4.74 -6.91 14.00
N ILE A 518 -5.63 -7.84 13.71
CA ILE A 518 -7.00 -7.79 14.25
C ILE A 518 -6.94 -7.74 15.77
N ARG A 519 -7.71 -6.84 16.34
CA ARG A 519 -7.88 -6.72 17.78
C ARG A 519 -9.09 -7.53 18.21
N VAL A 520 -8.96 -8.27 19.29
CA VAL A 520 -10.05 -9.10 19.82
C VAL A 520 -10.17 -8.90 21.32
N PRO A 521 -11.39 -8.89 21.88
CA PRO A 521 -11.58 -8.88 23.32
C PRO A 521 -10.96 -10.13 23.95
N ARG A 522 -10.69 -10.09 25.24
CA ARG A 522 -10.23 -11.29 25.93
C ARG A 522 -11.36 -12.33 25.97
N PRO A 523 -11.10 -13.63 25.75
CA PRO A 523 -12.16 -14.66 25.73
C PRO A 523 -13.07 -14.61 26.95
N GLY A 524 -12.51 -14.42 28.15
CA GLY A 524 -13.24 -14.39 29.40
C GLY A 524 -14.10 -13.12 29.64
N SER A 525 -13.91 -12.06 28.85
CA SER A 525 -14.68 -10.81 28.98
C SER A 525 -15.99 -10.80 28.19
N ILE A 526 -16.23 -11.81 27.34
CA ILE A 526 -17.44 -11.90 26.51
C ILE A 526 -18.55 -12.57 27.29
N SER A 527 -19.74 -12.00 27.34
CA SER A 527 -20.91 -12.55 28.01
C SER A 527 -21.31 -13.91 27.42
N LEU A 528 -21.99 -14.75 28.19
CA LEU A 528 -22.46 -16.06 27.70
C LEU A 528 -23.44 -15.90 26.52
N ASP A 529 -24.29 -14.89 26.57
CA ASP A 529 -25.27 -14.61 25.52
C ASP A 529 -24.58 -14.18 24.22
N ASP A 530 -23.57 -13.31 24.29
CA ASP A 530 -22.84 -12.87 23.12
C ASP A 530 -21.96 -13.98 22.54
N ARG A 531 -21.40 -14.87 23.39
CA ARG A 531 -20.71 -16.08 22.91
C ARG A 531 -21.65 -16.98 22.13
N ALA A 532 -22.86 -17.24 22.67
CA ALA A 532 -23.87 -18.04 22.00
C ALA A 532 -24.31 -17.39 20.67
N ALA A 533 -24.52 -16.07 20.67
CA ALA A 533 -24.88 -15.33 19.47
C ALA A 533 -23.79 -15.40 18.38
N LEU A 534 -22.52 -15.18 18.75
CA LEU A 534 -21.39 -15.26 17.83
C LEU A 534 -21.20 -16.68 17.25
N ALA A 535 -21.28 -17.72 18.09
CA ALA A 535 -21.17 -19.10 17.63
C ALA A 535 -22.31 -19.50 16.70
N THR A 536 -23.55 -19.09 17.01
CA THR A 536 -24.73 -19.34 16.17
C THR A 536 -24.62 -18.62 14.82
N ALA A 537 -24.21 -17.36 14.82
CA ALA A 537 -23.99 -16.57 13.60
C ALA A 537 -22.88 -17.20 12.73
N PHE A 538 -21.80 -17.68 13.35
CA PHE A 538 -20.74 -18.37 12.64
C PHE A 538 -21.21 -19.66 11.96
N ASP A 539 -21.97 -20.51 12.66
CA ASP A 539 -22.48 -21.75 12.13
C ASP A 539 -23.52 -21.55 11.00
N ALA A 540 -24.35 -20.48 11.16
CA ALA A 540 -25.31 -20.07 10.16
C ALA A 540 -24.67 -19.31 8.97
N ARG A 541 -23.39 -18.93 9.07
CA ARG A 541 -22.67 -18.06 8.11
C ARG A 541 -23.33 -16.68 7.95
N ASP A 542 -24.00 -16.21 8.98
CA ASP A 542 -24.69 -14.93 9.02
C ASP A 542 -23.75 -13.81 9.48
N SER A 543 -23.16 -13.10 8.52
CA SER A 543 -22.23 -12.01 8.77
C SER A 543 -22.90 -10.78 9.40
N GLN A 544 -24.23 -10.59 9.18
CA GLN A 544 -24.98 -9.50 9.79
C GLN A 544 -25.18 -9.78 11.28
N ALA A 545 -25.71 -10.94 11.64
CA ALA A 545 -25.85 -11.34 13.05
C ALA A 545 -24.51 -11.37 13.78
N ALA A 546 -23.45 -11.85 13.12
CA ALA A 546 -22.09 -11.81 13.65
C ALA A 546 -21.62 -10.37 13.93
N THR A 547 -21.94 -9.43 13.03
CA THR A 547 -21.61 -8.02 13.18
C THR A 547 -22.36 -7.38 14.34
N GLU A 548 -23.66 -7.62 14.45
CA GLU A 548 -24.48 -7.10 15.56
C GLU A 548 -23.99 -7.59 16.93
N ALA A 549 -23.64 -8.88 17.03
CA ALA A 549 -23.05 -9.43 18.24
C ALA A 549 -21.64 -8.83 18.51
N ALA A 550 -20.81 -8.69 17.49
CA ALA A 550 -19.49 -8.09 17.62
C ALA A 550 -19.56 -6.63 18.06
N LEU A 551 -20.48 -5.82 17.53
CA LEU A 551 -20.66 -4.43 17.95
C LEU A 551 -20.92 -4.32 19.46
N ARG A 552 -21.79 -5.17 20.02
CA ARG A 552 -22.03 -5.21 21.47
C ARG A 552 -20.77 -5.57 22.24
N VAL A 553 -20.07 -6.62 21.79
CA VAL A 553 -18.83 -7.11 22.43
C VAL A 553 -17.71 -6.05 22.41
N TYR A 554 -17.58 -5.30 21.32
CA TYR A 554 -16.61 -4.23 21.19
C TYR A 554 -17.09 -2.90 21.80
N GLY A 555 -18.37 -2.79 22.21
CA GLY A 555 -18.97 -1.55 22.71
C GLY A 555 -18.94 -0.43 21.66
N ILE A 556 -19.39 -0.75 20.45
CA ILE A 556 -19.49 0.18 19.31
C ILE A 556 -20.98 0.43 19.06
N GLU A 557 -21.41 1.71 19.17
CA GLU A 557 -22.83 2.08 19.14
C GLU A 557 -23.47 1.99 17.74
N ALA A 558 -22.69 2.29 16.70
CA ALA A 558 -23.20 2.20 15.32
C ALA A 558 -22.06 2.01 14.32
N MET A 559 -22.36 1.27 13.26
CA MET A 559 -21.46 1.06 12.11
C MET A 559 -21.62 2.15 11.05
N GLY A 560 -22.20 3.28 11.33
CA GLY A 560 -22.40 4.38 10.37
C GLY A 560 -21.38 4.34 9.23
N ASP A 561 -20.85 5.05 8.58
CA ASP A 561 -19.96 5.12 7.43
C ASP A 561 -18.73 4.17 7.36
N LEU A 562 -18.63 3.13 8.20
CA LEU A 562 -17.48 2.20 8.22
C LEU A 562 -17.28 1.44 6.89
N PHE A 563 -18.34 1.29 6.12
CA PHE A 563 -18.34 0.58 4.84
C PHE A 563 -18.52 1.47 3.62
N GLY A 564 -18.37 2.80 3.76
CA GLY A 564 -18.42 3.75 2.64
C GLY A 564 -19.68 3.57 1.76
N GLY A 565 -20.72 4.36 2.03
CA GLY A 565 -21.90 4.57 1.20
C GLY A 565 -22.91 3.40 1.12
N PRO A 566 -24.20 3.70 0.87
CA PRO A 566 -25.19 2.66 0.69
C PRO A 566 -24.77 1.76 -0.48
N ALA A 567 -24.81 0.45 -0.25
CA ALA A 567 -24.67 -0.53 -1.30
C ALA A 567 -25.69 -0.18 -2.39
N ALA A 568 -25.21 0.38 -3.51
CA ALA A 568 -26.02 0.56 -4.69
C ALA A 568 -26.59 -0.81 -5.04
N GLY A 569 -27.93 -0.91 -5.05
CA GLY A 569 -28.67 -2.12 -5.19
C GLY A 569 -28.11 -2.98 -6.32
N ARG A 570 -27.77 -4.20 -6.02
CA ARG A 570 -27.62 -5.26 -7.00
C ARG A 570 -29.04 -5.60 -7.48
N GLY A 571 -29.50 -4.83 -8.46
CA GLY A 571 -30.59 -5.24 -9.34
C GLY A 571 -30.07 -6.44 -10.14
N GLY A 572 -30.77 -7.58 -10.01
CA GLY A 572 -30.49 -8.76 -10.77
C GLY A 572 -30.77 -8.56 -12.27
N SER A 573 -30.02 -9.18 -13.07
CA SER A 573 -30.39 -9.96 -14.26
C SER A 573 -29.14 -10.74 -14.70
#